data_c57f47c395be63da105bb77769769951
#
_entry.id   c57f47c395be63da105bb77769769951
#
_cell.length_a   1.000
_cell.length_b   1.000
_cell.length_c   1.000
_cell.angle_alpha   90.00
_cell.angle_beta   90.00
_cell.angle_gamma   90.00
#
_symmetry.space_group_name_H-M   'P 1'
#
loop_
_entity.id
_entity.type
_entity.pdbx_description
1 polymer ?
#
loop_
_entity_poly.entity_id
_entity_poly.type
_entity_poly.pdbx_seq_one_letter_code
_entity_poly.pdbx_strand_id
1 'polypeptide(L)'
;MLRKFTSALICYFFIFGGFAQIPAGYYNAAASKTGETLRSALRDIVTSGSVKLPYTSSSFDVWDAYSVTDSRPGNHNQIWDMYSDVPGGSPSYTYTIFTNQCGTFGAEGDCYSREHQVPNSWWGGFDDANNPQYTDLHHLPPADQYVNSRKSAHPIGQTSSATWISTNGSKVGPCSWP
;
A
#
# COMPACT_ATOMS: atom_id res chain seq x y z
N MET A 1 -2.33 -20.43 -64.80
CA MET A 1 -1.60 -20.53 -63.52
C MET A 1 -1.59 -19.16 -62.84
N LEU A 2 -2.47 -18.95 -61.87
CA LEU A 2 -2.54 -17.70 -61.10
C LEU A 2 -1.69 -17.84 -59.83
N ARG A 3 -0.61 -17.07 -59.71
CA ARG A 3 0.21 -16.99 -58.49
C ARG A 3 -0.51 -16.11 -57.48
N LYS A 4 -0.94 -16.69 -56.33
CA LYS A 4 -1.43 -15.96 -55.19
C LYS A 4 -0.25 -15.34 -54.43
N PHE A 5 -0.15 -14.03 -54.43
CA PHE A 5 0.75 -13.30 -53.51
C PHE A 5 0.06 -13.18 -52.14
N THR A 6 0.62 -13.85 -51.14
CA THR A 6 0.19 -13.70 -49.74
C THR A 6 1.06 -12.59 -49.15
N SER A 7 0.49 -11.40 -48.97
CA SER A 7 1.16 -10.32 -48.24
C SER A 7 1.08 -10.61 -46.75
N ALA A 8 2.20 -10.90 -46.14
CA ALA A 8 2.31 -11.00 -44.68
C ALA A 8 2.39 -9.58 -44.08
N LEU A 9 1.35 -9.18 -43.36
CA LEU A 9 1.33 -7.93 -42.62
C LEU A 9 2.12 -8.14 -41.32
N ILE A 10 3.33 -7.58 -41.25
CA ILE A 10 4.16 -7.59 -40.02
C ILE A 10 3.67 -6.44 -39.14
N CYS A 11 2.89 -6.74 -38.11
CA CYS A 11 2.56 -5.79 -37.04
C CYS A 11 3.78 -5.61 -36.13
N TYR A 12 4.45 -4.47 -36.21
CA TYR A 12 5.43 -4.05 -35.21
C TYR A 12 4.69 -3.57 -33.97
N PHE A 13 4.68 -4.37 -32.90
CA PHE A 13 4.31 -3.92 -31.59
C PHE A 13 5.45 -3.11 -30.97
N PHE A 14 5.33 -1.79 -31.00
CA PHE A 14 6.18 -0.93 -30.14
C PHE A 14 5.74 -1.07 -28.69
N ILE A 15 6.49 -1.83 -27.89
CA ILE A 15 6.35 -1.82 -26.44
C ILE A 15 6.95 -0.51 -25.96
N PHE A 16 6.11 0.51 -25.76
CA PHE A 16 6.52 1.68 -24.99
C PHE A 16 6.58 1.25 -23.51
N GLY A 17 7.78 0.98 -23.01
CA GLY A 17 8.03 0.91 -21.60
C GLY A 17 7.71 2.28 -20.99
N GLY A 18 6.54 2.41 -20.34
CA GLY A 18 6.19 3.60 -19.58
C GLY A 18 7.07 3.65 -18.34
N PHE A 19 8.20 4.32 -18.40
CA PHE A 19 8.93 4.71 -17.20
C PHE A 19 8.15 5.87 -16.57
N ALA A 20 7.74 5.72 -15.31
CA ALA A 20 7.23 6.83 -14.53
C ALA A 20 8.35 7.87 -14.39
N GLN A 21 8.31 8.90 -15.24
CA GLN A 21 9.31 9.96 -15.22
C GLN A 21 8.79 11.11 -14.37
N ILE A 22 9.63 11.56 -13.43
CA ILE A 22 9.35 12.74 -12.63
C ILE A 22 9.18 13.93 -13.59
N PRO A 23 8.09 14.71 -13.50
CA PRO A 23 7.88 15.86 -14.36
C PRO A 23 9.06 16.85 -14.30
N ALA A 24 9.43 17.42 -15.43
CA ALA A 24 10.50 18.41 -15.48
C ALA A 24 10.18 19.57 -14.52
N GLY A 25 11.15 19.93 -13.67
CA GLY A 25 10.99 21.01 -12.70
C GLY A 25 10.23 20.65 -11.43
N TYR A 26 9.78 19.40 -11.26
CA TYR A 26 9.01 18.98 -10.08
C TYR A 26 9.68 19.37 -8.75
N TYR A 27 11.00 19.26 -8.66
CA TYR A 27 11.76 19.59 -7.45
C TYR A 27 12.40 21.00 -7.47
N ASN A 28 12.05 21.89 -8.40
CA ASN A 28 12.67 23.22 -8.49
C ASN A 28 12.54 24.03 -7.19
N ALA A 29 11.40 23.91 -6.50
CA ALA A 29 11.18 24.59 -5.23
C ALA A 29 12.08 24.10 -4.09
N ALA A 30 12.68 22.92 -4.22
CA ALA A 30 13.61 22.33 -3.26
C ALA A 30 15.09 22.59 -3.64
N ALA A 31 15.37 23.13 -4.83
CA ALA A 31 16.73 23.35 -5.32
C ALA A 31 17.51 24.26 -4.37
N SER A 32 18.76 23.91 -4.11
CA SER A 32 19.69 24.64 -3.23
C SER A 32 19.24 24.85 -1.78
N LYS A 33 18.19 24.13 -1.33
CA LYS A 33 17.74 24.13 0.07
C LYS A 33 18.41 23.00 0.85
N THR A 34 18.56 23.19 2.17
CA THR A 34 19.14 22.19 3.09
C THR A 34 18.36 22.16 4.40
N GLY A 35 18.54 21.12 5.22
CA GLY A 35 17.94 21.01 6.54
C GLY A 35 16.40 21.18 6.53
N GLU A 36 15.87 21.94 7.47
CA GLU A 36 14.42 22.13 7.62
C GLU A 36 13.78 22.89 6.44
N THR A 37 14.54 23.77 5.75
CA THR A 37 14.03 24.44 4.56
C THR A 37 13.85 23.48 3.39
N LEU A 38 14.74 22.51 3.23
CA LEU A 38 14.59 21.43 2.26
C LEU A 38 13.40 20.53 2.59
N ARG A 39 13.30 20.12 3.86
CA ARG A 39 12.20 19.28 4.34
C ARG A 39 10.83 19.95 4.11
N SER A 40 10.71 21.24 4.45
CA SER A 40 9.47 21.99 4.21
C SER A 40 9.13 22.09 2.73
N ALA A 41 10.12 22.40 1.87
CA ALA A 41 9.89 22.49 0.44
C ALA A 41 9.47 21.14 -0.18
N LEU A 42 10.09 20.05 0.26
CA LEU A 42 9.69 18.70 -0.20
C LEU A 42 8.28 18.35 0.25
N ARG A 43 7.93 18.64 1.51
CA ARG A 43 6.55 18.47 1.99
C ARG A 43 5.56 19.24 1.13
N ASP A 44 5.84 20.52 0.87
CA ASP A 44 4.95 21.38 0.08
C ASP A 44 4.81 20.88 -1.37
N ILE A 45 5.88 20.34 -1.96
CA ILE A 45 5.85 19.72 -3.29
C ILE A 45 4.94 18.48 -3.30
N VAL A 46 5.13 17.55 -2.36
CA VAL A 46 4.36 16.28 -2.36
C VAL A 46 2.91 16.47 -1.93
N THR A 47 2.61 17.51 -1.18
CA THR A 47 1.23 17.82 -0.79
C THR A 47 0.50 18.71 -1.79
N SER A 48 1.23 19.39 -2.68
CA SER A 48 0.65 20.24 -3.72
C SER A 48 -0.20 19.41 -4.69
N GLY A 49 -1.50 19.72 -4.75
CA GLY A 49 -2.44 19.00 -5.62
C GLY A 49 -2.85 17.62 -5.09
N SER A 50 -2.41 17.22 -3.89
CA SER A 50 -2.91 16.00 -3.27
C SER A 50 -4.39 16.14 -2.91
N VAL A 51 -5.14 15.07 -3.11
CA VAL A 51 -6.56 14.98 -2.75
C VAL A 51 -6.69 13.94 -1.65
N LYS A 52 -7.17 14.37 -0.47
CA LYS A 52 -7.46 13.44 0.62
C LYS A 52 -8.64 12.55 0.21
N LEU A 53 -8.42 11.24 0.21
CA LEU A 53 -9.51 10.28 0.01
C LEU A 53 -10.38 10.20 1.27
N PRO A 54 -11.70 9.97 1.13
CA PRO A 54 -12.52 9.54 2.24
C PRO A 54 -12.01 8.19 2.79
N TYR A 55 -12.07 8.02 4.11
CA TYR A 55 -11.73 6.72 4.71
C TYR A 55 -12.77 5.65 4.31
N THR A 56 -14.05 5.98 4.41
CA THR A 56 -15.17 5.19 3.91
C THR A 56 -16.24 6.12 3.36
N SER A 57 -16.72 5.86 2.16
CA SER A 57 -17.80 6.64 1.55
C SER A 57 -18.61 5.81 0.54
N SER A 58 -19.69 6.39 0.01
CA SER A 58 -20.41 5.84 -1.14
C SER A 58 -19.81 6.25 -2.49
N SER A 59 -18.79 7.09 -2.46
CA SER A 59 -17.97 7.50 -3.61
C SER A 59 -16.64 6.78 -3.56
N PHE A 60 -15.71 7.12 -4.48
CA PHE A 60 -14.35 6.59 -4.46
C PHE A 60 -13.66 6.89 -3.13
N ASP A 61 -13.19 5.85 -2.45
CA ASP A 61 -12.58 5.91 -1.12
C ASP A 61 -11.29 5.06 -1.02
N VAL A 62 -10.78 4.86 0.18
CA VAL A 62 -9.56 4.06 0.42
C VAL A 62 -9.73 2.61 -0.03
N TRP A 63 -10.93 2.02 0.11
CA TRP A 63 -11.17 0.65 -0.34
C TRP A 63 -11.10 0.53 -1.87
N ASP A 64 -11.65 1.52 -2.58
CA ASP A 64 -11.58 1.56 -4.03
C ASP A 64 -10.12 1.76 -4.50
N ALA A 65 -9.37 2.62 -3.81
CA ALA A 65 -7.97 2.85 -4.12
C ALA A 65 -7.14 1.56 -4.06
N TYR A 66 -7.37 0.70 -3.08
CA TYR A 66 -6.66 -0.57 -2.95
C TYR A 66 -6.83 -1.50 -4.16
N SER A 67 -7.96 -1.41 -4.87
CA SER A 67 -8.15 -2.20 -6.09
C SER A 67 -7.15 -1.84 -7.20
N VAL A 68 -6.59 -0.63 -7.13
CA VAL A 68 -5.62 -0.10 -8.10
C VAL A 68 -4.20 -0.15 -7.55
N THR A 69 -4.00 0.27 -6.29
CA THR A 69 -2.65 0.44 -5.70
C THR A 69 -2.11 -0.84 -5.08
N ASP A 70 -2.99 -1.68 -4.53
CA ASP A 70 -2.62 -2.84 -3.72
C ASP A 70 -3.23 -4.15 -4.22
N SER A 71 -3.58 -4.22 -5.51
CA SER A 71 -3.96 -5.48 -6.11
C SER A 71 -2.73 -6.37 -6.32
N ARG A 72 -2.91 -7.69 -6.15
CA ARG A 72 -1.82 -8.65 -6.27
C ARG A 72 -1.32 -8.77 -7.71
N PRO A 73 0.00 -8.66 -7.97
CA PRO A 73 0.54 -8.87 -9.31
C PRO A 73 0.11 -10.22 -9.90
N GLY A 74 -0.42 -10.20 -11.11
CA GLY A 74 -0.91 -11.38 -11.81
C GLY A 74 -2.31 -11.87 -11.41
N ASN A 75 -2.91 -11.31 -10.37
CA ASN A 75 -4.31 -11.56 -10.01
C ASN A 75 -4.96 -10.31 -9.40
N HIS A 76 -5.41 -9.40 -10.24
CA HIS A 76 -5.99 -8.12 -9.83
C HIS A 76 -7.34 -8.21 -9.11
N ASN A 77 -7.89 -9.42 -8.90
CA ASN A 77 -9.03 -9.64 -8.03
C ASN A 77 -8.64 -9.92 -6.57
N GLN A 78 -7.34 -10.09 -6.31
CA GLN A 78 -6.83 -10.33 -4.96
C GLN A 78 -6.08 -9.11 -4.44
N ILE A 79 -6.26 -8.84 -3.16
CA ILE A 79 -5.52 -7.80 -2.47
C ILE A 79 -4.10 -8.31 -2.13
N TRP A 80 -3.10 -7.43 -2.28
CA TRP A 80 -1.80 -7.64 -1.68
C TRP A 80 -1.89 -7.21 -0.20
N ASP A 81 -1.81 -8.17 0.68
CA ASP A 81 -1.85 -7.94 2.12
C ASP A 81 -0.43 -8.00 2.69
N MET A 82 -0.01 -6.94 3.35
CA MET A 82 1.35 -6.81 3.87
C MET A 82 1.72 -7.88 4.89
N TYR A 83 0.74 -8.49 5.57
CA TYR A 83 0.98 -9.47 6.62
C TYR A 83 0.82 -10.93 6.16
N SER A 84 0.23 -11.19 5.01
CA SER A 84 0.13 -12.53 4.45
C SER A 84 1.14 -12.81 3.34
N ASP A 85 1.72 -11.77 2.74
CA ASP A 85 2.63 -11.95 1.63
C ASP A 85 3.95 -12.60 2.07
N VAL A 86 4.43 -13.53 1.24
CA VAL A 86 5.70 -14.22 1.43
C VAL A 86 6.55 -14.00 0.19
N PRO A 87 7.59 -13.16 0.25
CA PRO A 87 8.45 -12.89 -0.90
C PRO A 87 9.02 -14.16 -1.51
N GLY A 88 8.73 -14.42 -2.78
CA GLY A 88 9.17 -15.63 -3.48
C GLY A 88 8.45 -16.92 -3.09
N GLY A 89 7.42 -16.85 -2.25
CA GLY A 89 6.61 -17.98 -1.80
C GLY A 89 5.12 -17.79 -2.07
N SER A 90 4.32 -18.74 -1.58
CA SER A 90 2.86 -18.63 -1.61
C SER A 90 2.36 -18.15 -0.25
N PRO A 91 1.45 -17.18 -0.19
CA PRO A 91 0.81 -16.78 1.06
C PRO A 91 -0.06 -17.92 1.59
N SER A 92 -0.20 -18.00 2.92
CA SER A 92 -1.05 -19.00 3.57
C SER A 92 -2.54 -18.79 3.27
N TYR A 93 -2.93 -17.55 3.00
CA TYR A 93 -4.29 -17.11 2.64
C TYR A 93 -4.22 -15.88 1.74
N THR A 94 -5.31 -15.62 1.03
CA THR A 94 -5.47 -14.46 0.15
C THR A 94 -6.86 -13.90 0.30
N TYR A 95 -7.04 -12.62 -0.03
CA TYR A 95 -8.31 -11.93 0.06
C TYR A 95 -8.79 -11.48 -1.31
N THR A 96 -10.09 -11.67 -1.55
CA THR A 96 -10.76 -11.10 -2.72
C THR A 96 -11.14 -9.65 -2.44
N ILE A 97 -10.75 -8.76 -3.34
CA ILE A 97 -11.05 -7.32 -3.27
C ILE A 97 -12.56 -7.12 -3.12
N PHE A 98 -12.98 -6.19 -2.26
CA PHE A 98 -14.35 -5.85 -1.88
C PHE A 98 -15.13 -6.95 -1.15
N THR A 99 -14.76 -8.24 -1.30
CA THR A 99 -15.49 -9.35 -0.69
C THR A 99 -15.05 -9.63 0.75
N ASN A 100 -13.74 -9.60 0.98
CA ASN A 100 -13.17 -9.97 2.28
C ASN A 100 -12.80 -8.75 3.14
N GLN A 101 -13.43 -7.60 2.91
CA GLN A 101 -13.32 -6.44 3.81
C GLN A 101 -13.83 -6.83 5.20
N CYS A 102 -13.12 -6.37 6.25
CA CYS A 102 -13.39 -6.85 7.59
C CYS A 102 -14.65 -6.24 8.22
N GLY A 103 -15.51 -7.13 8.69
CA GLY A 103 -16.56 -6.84 9.66
C GLY A 103 -16.21 -7.49 10.99
N THR A 104 -16.25 -8.84 11.05
CA THR A 104 -15.94 -9.63 12.24
C THR A 104 -14.77 -10.55 11.94
N PHE A 105 -13.88 -10.74 12.90
CA PHE A 105 -12.72 -11.61 12.76
C PHE A 105 -12.43 -12.38 14.06
N GLY A 106 -11.79 -13.53 13.96
CA GLY A 106 -11.38 -14.38 15.09
C GLY A 106 -10.00 -15.01 14.86
N ALA A 107 -9.55 -15.08 13.61
CA ALA A 107 -8.29 -15.70 13.23
C ALA A 107 -7.65 -14.99 12.01
N GLU A 108 -6.38 -15.35 11.76
CA GLU A 108 -5.71 -14.98 10.51
C GLU A 108 -6.44 -15.58 9.31
N GLY A 109 -6.54 -14.83 8.23
CA GLY A 109 -7.21 -15.26 7.01
C GLY A 109 -8.71 -14.96 6.95
N ASP A 110 -9.32 -14.44 8.01
CA ASP A 110 -10.76 -14.14 8.01
C ASP A 110 -11.09 -12.94 7.11
N CYS A 111 -10.35 -11.84 7.25
CA CYS A 111 -10.61 -10.61 6.51
C CYS A 111 -9.44 -9.63 6.54
N TYR A 112 -9.43 -8.69 5.59
CA TYR A 112 -8.44 -7.60 5.57
C TYR A 112 -9.06 -6.27 5.98
N SER A 113 -8.23 -5.42 6.57
CA SER A 113 -8.55 -4.06 6.97
C SER A 113 -7.50 -3.06 6.47
N ARG A 114 -7.60 -1.84 6.93
CA ARG A 114 -6.68 -0.74 6.65
C ARG A 114 -5.73 -0.58 7.83
N GLU A 115 -4.44 -0.79 7.59
CA GLU A 115 -3.40 -0.74 8.62
C GLU A 115 -2.69 0.61 8.63
N HIS A 116 -2.81 1.36 9.71
CA HIS A 116 -1.95 2.52 9.96
C HIS A 116 -0.57 2.04 10.46
N GLN A 117 0.41 1.92 9.56
CA GLN A 117 1.77 1.47 9.90
C GLN A 117 2.38 2.30 11.03
N VAL A 118 2.20 3.62 11.01
CA VAL A 118 2.39 4.49 12.16
C VAL A 118 1.07 4.55 12.91
N PRO A 119 1.00 3.98 14.13
CA PRO A 119 -0.25 3.88 14.86
C PRO A 119 -0.98 5.23 14.98
N ASN A 120 -2.26 5.25 14.63
CA ASN A 120 -3.05 6.48 14.63
C ASN A 120 -3.12 7.14 16.01
N SER A 121 -3.05 6.36 17.09
CA SER A 121 -2.99 6.86 18.45
C SER A 121 -1.75 7.71 18.78
N TRP A 122 -0.69 7.62 17.97
CA TRP A 122 0.55 8.38 18.22
C TRP A 122 0.47 9.83 17.72
N TRP A 123 -0.49 10.16 16.87
CA TRP A 123 -0.65 11.50 16.27
C TRP A 123 -2.08 12.05 16.38
N GLY A 124 -2.90 11.49 17.27
CA GLY A 124 -4.25 11.97 17.54
C GLY A 124 -5.33 11.48 16.56
N GLY A 125 -5.04 10.46 15.81
CA GLY A 125 -5.73 9.58 14.89
C GLY A 125 -7.21 9.69 14.59
N PHE A 126 -7.69 10.88 14.25
CA PHE A 126 -9.09 11.06 13.81
C PHE A 126 -9.13 11.31 12.30
N ASP A 127 -10.17 10.78 11.65
CA ASP A 127 -10.48 11.08 10.25
C ASP A 127 -11.13 12.45 10.13
N ASP A 128 -10.32 13.48 10.10
CA ASP A 128 -10.76 14.87 9.89
C ASP A 128 -9.88 15.61 8.86
N ALA A 129 -10.25 16.84 8.55
CA ALA A 129 -9.54 17.65 7.56
C ALA A 129 -8.10 18.00 7.99
N ASN A 130 -7.81 17.99 9.31
CA ASN A 130 -6.50 18.34 9.85
C ASN A 130 -5.51 17.15 9.87
N ASN A 131 -6.01 15.94 9.63
CA ASN A 131 -5.25 14.70 9.64
C ASN A 131 -5.23 14.03 8.25
N PRO A 132 -4.59 14.62 7.24
CA PRO A 132 -4.53 14.04 5.89
C PRO A 132 -3.85 12.65 5.90
N GLN A 133 -2.96 12.39 6.85
CA GLN A 133 -2.30 11.11 7.05
C GLN A 133 -3.27 9.98 7.42
N TYR A 134 -4.49 10.28 7.85
CA TYR A 134 -5.47 9.25 8.20
C TYR A 134 -5.88 8.38 7.00
N THR A 135 -5.82 8.94 5.79
CA THR A 135 -6.13 8.24 4.54
C THR A 135 -4.98 8.28 3.53
N ASP A 136 -3.76 8.54 3.99
CA ASP A 136 -2.57 8.51 3.15
C ASP A 136 -2.17 7.08 2.84
N LEU A 137 -2.35 6.66 1.60
CA LEU A 137 -2.06 5.31 1.11
C LEU A 137 -0.58 4.91 1.24
N HIS A 138 0.35 5.88 1.41
CA HIS A 138 1.78 5.57 1.60
C HIS A 138 2.07 4.87 2.94
N HIS A 139 1.18 4.99 3.93
CA HIS A 139 1.33 4.31 5.21
C HIS A 139 0.03 3.65 5.70
N LEU A 140 -0.95 3.51 4.82
CA LEU A 140 -2.23 2.86 5.09
C LEU A 140 -2.45 1.69 4.11
N PRO A 141 -1.61 0.64 4.10
CA PRO A 141 -1.83 -0.52 3.25
C PRO A 141 -2.96 -1.41 3.76
N PRO A 142 -3.51 -2.29 2.90
CA PRO A 142 -4.37 -3.36 3.35
C PRO A 142 -3.57 -4.39 4.17
N ALA A 143 -4.20 -4.96 5.19
CA ALA A 143 -3.57 -5.89 6.10
C ALA A 143 -4.58 -6.88 6.71
N ASP A 144 -4.15 -8.11 6.94
CA ASP A 144 -4.91 -9.06 7.76
C ASP A 144 -5.34 -8.42 9.07
N GLN A 145 -6.64 -8.45 9.37
CA GLN A 145 -7.17 -7.76 10.54
C GLN A 145 -6.74 -8.40 11.86
N TYR A 146 -6.56 -9.73 11.88
CA TYR A 146 -6.11 -10.40 13.10
C TYR A 146 -4.65 -10.05 13.41
N VAL A 147 -3.77 -10.09 12.41
CA VAL A 147 -2.36 -9.70 12.57
C VAL A 147 -2.25 -8.21 12.93
N ASN A 148 -3.05 -7.35 12.27
CA ASN A 148 -3.16 -5.94 12.62
C ASN A 148 -3.54 -5.75 14.10
N SER A 149 -4.53 -6.49 14.60
CA SER A 149 -4.92 -6.44 16.01
C SER A 149 -3.79 -6.86 16.96
N ARG A 150 -2.95 -7.84 16.54
CA ARG A 150 -1.77 -8.27 17.31
C ARG A 150 -0.64 -7.25 17.30
N LYS A 151 -0.42 -6.59 16.15
CA LYS A 151 0.53 -5.47 16.08
C LYS A 151 0.08 -4.32 16.96
N SER A 152 -1.22 -4.01 17.02
CA SER A 152 -1.74 -2.92 17.87
C SER A 152 -0.95 -1.61 17.63
N ALA A 153 -0.68 -0.85 18.68
CA ALA A 153 0.14 0.37 18.62
C ALA A 153 1.65 0.11 18.80
N HIS A 154 2.11 -1.12 18.65
CA HIS A 154 3.54 -1.41 18.76
C HIS A 154 4.32 -0.86 17.55
N PRO A 155 5.54 -0.34 17.76
CA PRO A 155 6.41 0.06 16.66
C PRO A 155 6.84 -1.15 15.81
N ILE A 156 7.09 -0.93 14.53
CA ILE A 156 7.74 -1.92 13.68
C ILE A 156 9.22 -2.00 14.09
N GLY A 157 9.71 -3.22 14.26
CA GLY A 157 11.10 -3.45 14.70
C GLY A 157 11.49 -4.92 14.62
N GLN A 158 12.54 -5.27 15.32
CA GLN A 158 13.02 -6.65 15.42
C GLN A 158 12.82 -7.20 16.83
N THR A 159 12.49 -8.49 16.93
CA THR A 159 12.44 -9.21 18.19
C THR A 159 13.10 -10.58 18.05
N SER A 160 13.92 -10.94 19.02
CA SER A 160 14.49 -12.30 19.17
C SER A 160 13.66 -13.17 20.10
N SER A 161 12.71 -12.59 20.85
CA SER A 161 11.90 -13.27 21.87
C SER A 161 10.42 -13.01 21.57
N ALA A 162 9.90 -13.64 20.51
CA ALA A 162 8.50 -13.48 20.12
C ALA A 162 7.56 -14.14 21.13
N THR A 163 6.54 -13.40 21.55
CA THR A 163 5.40 -13.91 22.35
C THR A 163 4.26 -14.40 21.46
N TRP A 164 4.23 -13.98 20.19
CA TRP A 164 3.31 -14.42 19.17
C TRP A 164 3.97 -14.37 17.79
N ILE A 165 3.62 -15.31 16.92
CA ILE A 165 4.12 -15.42 15.54
C ILE A 165 2.93 -15.72 14.63
N SER A 166 2.79 -14.96 13.54
CA SER A 166 1.80 -15.21 12.49
C SER A 166 2.21 -16.36 11.56
N THR A 167 1.28 -16.81 10.75
CA THR A 167 1.53 -17.88 9.76
C THR A 167 2.57 -17.49 8.70
N ASN A 168 2.73 -16.20 8.38
CA ASN A 168 3.75 -15.71 7.46
C ASN A 168 5.08 -15.32 8.15
N GLY A 169 5.19 -15.52 9.47
CA GLY A 169 6.39 -15.24 10.24
C GLY A 169 6.52 -13.84 10.83
N SER A 170 5.49 -12.99 10.74
CA SER A 170 5.44 -11.72 11.48
C SER A 170 5.45 -11.99 12.98
N LYS A 171 6.14 -11.17 13.77
CA LYS A 171 6.39 -11.43 15.19
C LYS A 171 5.95 -10.27 16.06
N VAL A 172 5.38 -10.60 17.22
CA VAL A 172 5.17 -9.65 18.32
C VAL A 172 6.00 -10.09 19.51
N GLY A 173 6.72 -9.17 20.14
CA GLY A 173 7.56 -9.45 21.31
C GLY A 173 8.37 -8.23 21.71
N PRO A 174 9.18 -8.34 22.80
CA PRO A 174 10.08 -7.27 23.20
C PRO A 174 10.97 -6.83 22.07
N CYS A 175 11.08 -5.52 21.85
CA CYS A 175 11.94 -4.95 20.82
C CYS A 175 13.40 -5.01 21.25
N SER A 176 14.24 -5.50 20.36
CA SER A 176 15.70 -5.51 20.53
C SER A 176 16.35 -4.43 19.67
N TRP A 177 15.88 -3.18 19.78
CA TRP A 177 16.63 -2.08 19.19
C TRP A 177 17.94 -1.90 19.91
N PRO A 178 19.05 -1.69 19.17
CA PRO A 178 20.31 -1.30 19.79
C PRO A 178 20.22 0.12 20.37
#